data_e72f332d28f5465072e5b0af3f7312a8
#
_entry.id   e72f332d28f5465072e5b0af3f7312a8
#
_cell.length_a   1.000
_cell.length_b   1.000
_cell.length_c   1.000
_cell.angle_alpha   90.00
_cell.angle_beta   90.00
_cell.angle_gamma   90.00
#
_symmetry.space_group_name_H-M   'P 1'
#
loop_
_entity.id
_entity.type
_entity.pdbx_description
1 polymer ?
#
loop_
_entity_poly.entity_id
_entity_poly.type
_entity_poly.pdbx_seq_one_letter_code
_entity_poly.pdbx_strand_id
1 'polypeptide(L)'
;MDALKITEEKAGLFWKYDAEADVLYISSGKPKYAVSLDIGEGTVLRCDPETNDVIGVTILNVSKRALKELRTQVADNKADYEA
;
A
#
# COMPACT_ATOMS: atom_id res chain seq x y z
N MET A 1 4.32 -11.54 -21.00
CA MET A 1 3.70 -12.12 -19.86
C MET A 1 3.32 -11.06 -18.83
N ASP A 2 2.15 -11.17 -18.34
CA ASP A 2 1.68 -10.17 -17.42
C ASP A 2 2.25 -10.36 -16.04
N ALA A 3 2.41 -9.25 -15.37
CA ALA A 3 2.87 -9.28 -14.00
C ALA A 3 1.83 -9.98 -13.13
N LEU A 4 2.31 -10.58 -12.05
CA LEU A 4 1.43 -11.16 -11.08
C LEU A 4 0.62 -10.07 -10.41
N LYS A 5 -0.67 -10.23 -10.42
CA LYS A 5 -1.57 -9.30 -9.76
C LYS A 5 -2.44 -10.04 -8.77
N ILE A 6 -2.47 -9.54 -7.57
CA ILE A 6 -3.28 -10.13 -6.51
C ILE A 6 -4.38 -9.17 -6.18
N THR A 7 -5.62 -9.64 -6.30
CA THR A 7 -6.79 -8.84 -5.99
C THR A 7 -7.60 -9.56 -4.94
N GLU A 8 -7.93 -8.84 -3.88
CA GLU A 8 -8.63 -9.44 -2.76
C GLU A 8 -9.63 -8.46 -2.20
N GLU A 9 -10.71 -8.97 -1.67
CA GLU A 9 -11.70 -8.15 -1.00
C GLU A 9 -11.97 -8.71 0.38
N LYS A 10 -11.97 -7.85 1.38
CA LYS A 10 -12.26 -8.26 2.73
C LYS A 10 -12.85 -7.08 3.49
N ALA A 11 -14.02 -7.29 4.11
CA ALA A 11 -14.66 -6.26 4.91
C ALA A 11 -14.88 -4.96 4.15
N GLY A 12 -15.23 -5.06 2.88
CA GLY A 12 -15.49 -3.89 2.06
C GLY A 12 -14.26 -3.22 1.50
N LEU A 13 -13.10 -3.77 1.74
CA LEU A 13 -11.86 -3.24 1.18
C LEU A 13 -11.41 -4.10 0.02
N PHE A 14 -10.89 -3.44 -0.99
CA PHE A 14 -10.32 -4.11 -2.16
C PHE A 14 -8.82 -3.84 -2.18
N TRP A 15 -8.04 -4.88 -2.30
CA TRP A 15 -6.59 -4.79 -2.36
C TRP A 15 -6.14 -5.34 -3.69
N LYS A 16 -5.24 -4.62 -4.33
CA LYS A 16 -4.67 -5.06 -5.59
C LYS A 16 -3.19 -4.75 -5.58
N TYR A 17 -2.39 -5.77 -5.80
CA TYR A 17 -0.95 -5.59 -5.88
C TYR A 17 -0.49 -5.82 -7.30
N ASP A 18 0.22 -4.86 -7.85
CA ASP A 18 0.82 -4.94 -9.18
C ASP A 18 2.30 -5.25 -8.99
N ALA A 19 2.67 -6.50 -9.22
CA ALA A 19 4.04 -6.93 -8.94
C ALA A 19 5.03 -6.33 -9.93
N GLU A 20 4.60 -6.05 -11.15
CA GLU A 20 5.49 -5.47 -12.14
C GLU A 20 5.88 -4.04 -11.76
N ALA A 21 4.93 -3.28 -11.32
CA ALA A 21 5.17 -1.90 -10.91
C ALA A 21 5.54 -1.76 -9.45
N ASP A 22 5.35 -2.82 -8.68
CA ASP A 22 5.59 -2.83 -7.23
C ASP A 22 4.72 -1.78 -6.55
N VAL A 23 3.43 -1.81 -6.88
CA VAL A 23 2.46 -0.84 -6.37
C VAL A 23 1.31 -1.57 -5.71
N LEU A 24 0.95 -1.14 -4.52
CA LEU A 24 -0.18 -1.69 -3.81
C LEU A 24 -1.31 -0.65 -3.81
N TYR A 25 -2.49 -1.09 -4.25
CA TYR A 25 -3.69 -0.27 -4.26
C TYR A 25 -4.66 -0.81 -3.23
N ILE A 26 -5.18 0.06 -2.39
CA ILE A 26 -6.22 -0.29 -1.43
C ILE A 26 -7.35 0.69 -1.64
N SER A 27 -8.57 0.18 -1.76
CA SER A 27 -9.72 1.05 -1.93
C SER A 27 -10.91 0.49 -1.18
N SER A 28 -11.83 1.37 -0.81
CA SER A 28 -13.02 0.98 -0.09
C SER A 28 -14.24 1.28 -0.93
N GLY A 29 -15.23 0.38 -0.88
CA GLY A 29 -16.48 0.59 -1.55
C GLY A 29 -16.38 0.60 -3.06
N LYS A 30 -17.37 1.22 -3.67
CA LYS A 30 -17.42 1.29 -5.12
C LYS A 30 -16.54 2.41 -5.63
N PRO A 31 -16.00 2.26 -6.84
CA PRO A 31 -15.22 3.34 -7.44
C PRO A 31 -16.06 4.60 -7.53
N LYS A 32 -15.48 5.71 -7.18
CA LYS A 32 -16.13 6.99 -7.32
C LYS A 32 -15.09 8.07 -7.46
N TYR A 33 -15.55 9.25 -7.81
CA TYR A 33 -14.64 10.36 -7.99
C TYR A 33 -13.88 10.65 -6.73
N ALA A 34 -12.59 10.86 -6.87
CA ALA A 34 -11.74 11.13 -5.72
C ALA A 34 -10.63 12.08 -6.13
N VAL A 35 -10.17 12.83 -5.15
CA VAL A 35 -9.03 13.72 -5.32
C VAL A 35 -7.79 13.00 -4.76
N SER A 36 -6.71 13.04 -5.52
CA SER A 36 -5.46 12.41 -5.09
C SER A 36 -4.63 13.40 -4.30
N LEU A 37 -4.07 12.91 -3.20
CA LEU A 37 -3.22 13.73 -2.36
C LEU A 37 -1.94 12.97 -2.10
N ASP A 38 -0.83 13.52 -2.61
CA ASP A 38 0.48 12.91 -2.41
C ASP A 38 1.02 13.34 -1.05
N ILE A 39 1.13 12.40 -0.14
CA ILE A 39 1.59 12.71 1.22
C ILE A 39 3.08 12.41 1.40
N GLY A 40 3.77 12.11 0.30
CA GLY A 40 5.19 11.86 0.36
C GLY A 40 5.53 10.40 0.54
N GLU A 41 6.80 10.09 0.38
CA GLU A 41 7.34 8.75 0.59
C GLU A 41 6.62 7.68 -0.23
N GLY A 42 6.16 8.05 -1.42
CA GLY A 42 5.52 7.09 -2.31
C GLY A 42 4.13 6.68 -1.89
N THR A 43 3.47 7.47 -1.10
CA THR A 43 2.11 7.18 -0.66
C THR A 43 1.16 8.27 -1.17
N VAL A 44 0.11 7.83 -1.85
CA VAL A 44 -0.90 8.74 -2.40
C VAL A 44 -2.25 8.34 -1.83
N LEU A 45 -2.92 9.29 -1.22
CA LEU A 45 -4.27 9.09 -0.70
C LEU A 45 -5.29 9.50 -1.74
N ARG A 46 -6.40 8.80 -1.78
CA ARG A 46 -7.54 9.19 -2.60
C ARG A 46 -8.68 9.52 -1.66
N CYS A 47 -9.15 10.74 -1.77
CA CYS A 47 -10.12 11.27 -0.82
C CYS A 47 -11.40 11.70 -1.53
N ASP A 48 -12.52 11.50 -0.86
CA ASP A 48 -13.79 11.98 -1.33
C ASP A 48 -13.83 13.50 -1.06
N PRO A 49 -13.94 14.32 -2.11
CA PRO A 49 -13.89 15.77 -1.91
C PRO A 49 -15.08 16.33 -1.14
N GLU A 50 -16.17 15.59 -1.07
CA GLU A 50 -17.35 16.07 -0.36
C GLU A 50 -17.31 15.77 1.13
N THR A 51 -16.74 14.62 1.50
CA THR A 51 -16.73 14.22 2.90
C THR A 51 -15.33 14.25 3.51
N ASN A 52 -14.30 14.38 2.69
CA ASN A 52 -12.90 14.33 3.10
C ASN A 52 -12.50 12.96 3.63
N ASP A 53 -13.30 11.95 3.36
CA ASP A 53 -12.94 10.59 3.76
C ASP A 53 -11.87 10.05 2.84
N VAL A 54 -10.95 9.29 3.42
CA VAL A 54 -9.96 8.56 2.62
C VAL A 54 -10.64 7.30 2.09
N ILE A 55 -10.73 7.21 0.78
CA ILE A 55 -11.40 6.08 0.14
C ILE A 55 -10.43 5.19 -0.61
N GLY A 56 -9.16 5.53 -0.62
CA GLY A 56 -8.18 4.70 -1.27
C GLY A 56 -6.78 5.13 -0.90
N VAL A 57 -5.84 4.19 -1.04
CA VAL A 57 -4.43 4.44 -0.78
C VAL A 57 -3.63 3.73 -1.85
N THR A 58 -2.65 4.42 -2.40
CA THR A 58 -1.72 3.83 -3.35
C THR A 58 -0.33 3.92 -2.76
N ILE A 59 0.35 2.79 -2.67
CA ILE A 59 1.69 2.75 -2.10
C ILE A 59 2.65 2.28 -3.18
N LEU A 60 3.61 3.14 -3.49
CA LEU A 60 4.62 2.86 -4.50
C LEU A 60 5.83 2.19 -3.86
N ASN A 61 6.48 1.34 -4.61
CA ASN A 61 7.71 0.65 -4.17
C ASN A 61 7.46 -0.11 -2.86
N VAL A 62 6.33 -0.76 -2.78
CA VAL A 62 5.89 -1.34 -1.51
C VAL A 62 6.81 -2.45 -1.03
N SER A 63 7.31 -3.28 -1.94
CA SER A 63 8.19 -4.38 -1.52
C SER A 63 9.54 -3.86 -1.05
N LYS A 64 10.05 -2.82 -1.68
CA LYS A 64 11.32 -2.22 -1.27
C LYS A 64 11.18 -1.58 0.10
N ARG A 65 10.05 -0.95 0.36
CA ARG A 65 9.80 -0.34 1.65
C ARG A 65 9.67 -1.39 2.74
N ALA A 66 8.97 -2.47 2.44
CA ALA A 66 8.83 -3.57 3.39
C ALA A 66 10.17 -4.21 3.69
N LEU A 67 10.99 -4.38 2.67
CA LEU A 67 12.30 -4.98 2.86
C LEU A 67 13.20 -4.09 3.72
N LYS A 68 13.14 -2.79 3.48
CA LYS A 68 13.90 -1.85 4.28
C LYS A 68 13.47 -1.89 5.74
N GLU A 69 12.18 -1.98 5.96
CA GLU A 69 11.64 -2.06 7.32
C GLU A 69 12.10 -3.34 8.01
N LEU A 70 12.08 -4.45 7.28
CA LEU A 70 12.53 -5.71 7.82
C LEU A 70 14.00 -5.66 8.20
N ARG A 71 14.82 -5.06 7.37
CA ARG A 71 16.24 -4.93 7.67
C ARG A 71 16.47 -4.12 8.93
N THR A 72 15.70 -3.07 9.10
CA THR A 72 15.79 -2.23 10.28
C THR A 72 15.38 -3.04 11.53
N GLN A 73 14.29 -3.79 11.42
CA GLN A 73 13.81 -4.62 12.53
C GLN A 73 14.85 -5.67 12.91
N VAL A 74 15.42 -6.32 11.93
CA VAL A 74 16.42 -7.34 12.19
C VAL A 74 17.64 -6.73 12.88
N ALA A 75 18.08 -5.58 12.43
CA ALA A 75 19.21 -4.91 13.04
C ALA A 75 18.94 -4.55 14.50
N ASP A 76 17.73 -4.04 14.76
CA ASP A 76 17.37 -3.63 16.12
C ASP A 76 17.27 -4.81 17.07
N ASN A 77 16.91 -5.97 16.55
CA ASN A 77 16.68 -7.16 17.37
C ASN A 77 17.76 -8.20 17.21
N LYS A 78 18.92 -7.78 16.76
CA LYS A 78 19.97 -8.74 16.47
C LYS A 78 20.39 -9.54 17.70
N ALA A 79 20.45 -8.90 18.83
CA ALA A 79 20.85 -9.59 20.06
C ALA A 79 19.84 -10.66 20.44
N ASP A 80 18.58 -10.38 20.27
CA ASP A 80 17.54 -11.34 20.59
C ASP A 80 17.49 -12.47 19.58
N TYR A 81 17.83 -12.16 18.38
CA TYR A 81 17.76 -13.10 17.28
C TYR A 81 18.85 -14.15 17.36
N GLU A 82 19.96 -13.75 17.84
CA GLU A 82 21.08 -14.63 17.98
C GLU A 82 20.94 -15.50 19.20
N ALA A 83 20.69 -16.73 18.99
CA ALA A 83 20.47 -17.64 20.11
C ALA A 83 21.77 -18.33 20.51
#